data_6e1122e33ad82f763ee7033d67240167
#
_entry.id   6e1122e33ad82f763ee7033d67240167
#
_cell.length_a   1.000
_cell.length_b   1.000
_cell.length_c   1.000
_cell.angle_alpha   90.00
_cell.angle_beta   90.00
_cell.angle_gamma   90.00
#
_symmetry.space_group_name_H-M   'P 1'
#
loop_
_entity.id
_entity.type
_entity.pdbx_description
1 polymer ?
#
loop_
_entity_poly.entity_id
_entity_poly.type
_entity_poly.pdbx_seq_one_letter_code
_entity_poly.pdbx_strand_id
1 'polypeptide(L)'
;MDTTMQEASSGVSSITERERQQIERANATNATPVVFIHGLWLLPSSWDPWAALFEEAGYVALTPDWPDDPESVEVARAEPEVLAKKTLKQVADHSTEIISGLDKKPAVIGHSTGGLLAEILAGQGRSAVTVAVDPGVFRGVLPLPLSVLRGVGPFLINPRTRGKAITLSFDQFRYSWTNALDEDEAMELYDKFHVAASGISLVQMGNANINPWTEAKVDINNPERGPLLIIDGEKDHTVPWAIADAAYKRQKRNPGVTEIVKVPNRGHSLTIDHGWREVAEIALAFVRRFH
;
A
#
# COMPACT_ATOMS: atom_id res chain seq x y z
N MET A 1 43.14 -17.42 -21.61
CA MET A 1 42.55 -16.09 -21.31
C MET A 1 41.07 -16.34 -21.04
N ASP A 2 40.79 -16.52 -19.79
CA ASP A 2 39.47 -16.93 -19.29
C ASP A 2 38.78 -15.66 -18.82
N THR A 3 37.75 -15.22 -19.58
CA THR A 3 36.98 -14.03 -19.26
C THR A 3 35.71 -14.51 -18.59
N THR A 4 35.75 -14.67 -17.29
CA THR A 4 34.57 -14.86 -16.45
C THR A 4 33.70 -13.63 -16.54
N MET A 5 32.62 -13.72 -17.27
CA MET A 5 31.49 -12.78 -17.20
C MET A 5 30.80 -13.00 -15.85
N GLN A 6 31.02 -12.05 -14.96
CA GLN A 6 30.29 -11.96 -13.70
C GLN A 6 28.87 -11.52 -14.03
N GLU A 7 27.93 -12.47 -14.01
CA GLU A 7 26.49 -12.18 -14.08
C GLU A 7 26.13 -11.28 -12.90
N ALA A 8 25.62 -10.10 -13.22
CA ALA A 8 25.05 -9.22 -12.24
C ALA A 8 23.82 -9.92 -11.64
N SER A 9 23.94 -10.40 -10.41
CA SER A 9 22.83 -10.89 -9.60
C SER A 9 21.76 -9.80 -9.56
N SER A 10 20.65 -10.03 -10.22
CA SER A 10 19.42 -9.27 -10.04
C SER A 10 19.03 -9.45 -8.56
N GLY A 11 19.07 -8.35 -7.79
CA GLY A 11 18.83 -8.37 -6.35
C GLY A 11 17.43 -8.95 -6.04
N VAL A 12 17.40 -10.21 -5.67
CA VAL A 12 16.27 -10.84 -5.02
C VAL A 12 16.21 -10.25 -3.63
N SER A 13 15.14 -9.55 -3.31
CA SER A 13 14.87 -9.08 -1.95
C SER A 13 14.80 -10.30 -1.04
N SER A 14 15.72 -10.42 -0.11
CA SER A 14 15.69 -11.52 0.86
C SER A 14 14.65 -11.23 1.93
N ILE A 15 13.77 -12.20 2.22
CA ILE A 15 12.85 -12.16 3.36
C ILE A 15 13.66 -11.95 4.63
N THR A 16 13.28 -10.96 5.43
CA THR A 16 13.93 -10.66 6.72
C THR A 16 13.64 -11.75 7.75
N GLU A 17 14.43 -11.79 8.83
CA GLU A 17 14.18 -12.74 9.92
C GLU A 17 12.82 -12.50 10.58
N ARG A 18 12.41 -11.25 10.74
CA ARG A 18 11.09 -10.88 11.26
C ARG A 18 9.96 -11.42 10.38
N GLU A 19 10.07 -11.27 9.07
CA GLU A 19 9.07 -11.77 8.11
C GLU A 19 9.04 -13.30 8.07
N ARG A 20 10.19 -13.96 8.17
CA ARG A 20 10.25 -15.43 8.26
C ARG A 20 9.51 -15.93 9.49
N GLN A 21 9.73 -15.30 10.66
CA GLN A 21 9.01 -15.65 11.89
C GLN A 21 7.50 -15.39 11.77
N GLN A 22 7.07 -14.34 11.06
CA GLN A 22 5.64 -14.10 10.78
C GLN A 22 5.05 -15.21 9.91
N ILE A 23 5.74 -15.66 8.87
CA ILE A 23 5.32 -16.77 8.01
C ILE A 23 5.23 -18.08 8.82
N GLU A 24 6.26 -18.41 9.60
CA GLU A 24 6.29 -19.60 10.45
C GLU A 24 5.13 -19.60 11.47
N ARG A 25 4.88 -18.45 12.12
CA ARG A 25 3.76 -18.27 13.03
C ARG A 25 2.42 -18.50 12.33
N ALA A 26 2.25 -17.96 11.12
CA ALA A 26 1.04 -18.14 10.33
C ALA A 26 0.81 -19.63 9.96
N ASN A 27 1.85 -20.32 9.51
CA ASN A 27 1.77 -21.72 9.10
C ASN A 27 1.62 -22.68 10.31
N ALA A 28 2.04 -22.26 11.52
CA ALA A 28 1.86 -23.03 12.74
C ALA A 28 0.41 -23.04 13.28
N THR A 29 -0.49 -22.26 12.68
CA THR A 29 -1.89 -22.13 13.12
C THR A 29 -2.86 -22.53 12.01
N ASN A 30 -4.12 -22.83 12.41
CA ASN A 30 -5.21 -23.00 11.45
C ASN A 30 -5.89 -21.68 11.07
N ALA A 31 -5.49 -20.55 11.67
CA ALA A 31 -6.04 -19.24 11.39
C ALA A 31 -5.76 -18.81 9.93
N THR A 32 -6.65 -18.01 9.38
CA THR A 32 -6.45 -17.42 8.04
C THR A 32 -5.42 -16.30 8.14
N PRO A 33 -4.36 -16.30 7.30
CA PRO A 33 -3.41 -15.22 7.29
C PRO A 33 -4.00 -13.95 6.65
N VAL A 34 -3.64 -12.79 7.21
CA VAL A 34 -3.93 -11.47 6.65
C VAL A 34 -2.62 -10.71 6.49
N VAL A 35 -2.32 -10.28 5.28
CA VAL A 35 -1.11 -9.51 4.95
C VAL A 35 -1.48 -8.04 4.78
N PHE A 36 -0.85 -7.16 5.56
CA PHE A 36 -1.04 -5.72 5.54
C PHE A 36 0.11 -5.04 4.81
N ILE A 37 -0.19 -4.26 3.76
CA ILE A 37 0.83 -3.57 2.95
C ILE A 37 0.69 -2.06 3.14
N HIS A 38 1.72 -1.44 3.73
CA HIS A 38 1.72 0.01 3.95
C HIS A 38 1.95 0.81 2.65
N GLY A 39 1.59 2.10 2.70
CA GLY A 39 1.81 3.04 1.61
C GLY A 39 3.14 3.77 1.70
N LEU A 40 3.38 4.69 0.75
CA LEU A 40 4.48 5.65 0.86
C LEU A 40 4.34 6.47 2.15
N TRP A 41 5.46 6.98 2.66
CA TRP A 41 5.56 7.81 3.88
C TRP A 41 5.21 7.12 5.21
N LEU A 42 4.97 5.82 5.20
CA LEU A 42 4.69 5.00 6.38
C LEU A 42 5.67 3.82 6.45
N LEU A 43 5.70 3.16 7.62
CA LEU A 43 6.35 1.88 7.87
C LEU A 43 5.29 0.83 8.30
N PRO A 44 5.65 -0.47 8.34
CA PRO A 44 4.74 -1.54 8.76
C PRO A 44 4.07 -1.33 10.11
N SER A 45 4.73 -0.63 11.04
CA SER A 45 4.18 -0.29 12.38
C SER A 45 2.90 0.55 12.33
N SER A 46 2.60 1.20 11.20
CA SER A 46 1.32 1.88 10.99
C SER A 46 0.11 0.93 11.03
N TRP A 47 0.34 -0.36 10.82
CA TRP A 47 -0.68 -1.40 10.83
C TRP A 47 -0.86 -2.09 12.19
N ASP A 48 -0.05 -1.79 13.22
CA ASP A 48 -0.11 -2.48 14.52
C ASP A 48 -1.53 -2.53 15.13
N PRO A 49 -2.32 -1.42 15.12
CA PRO A 49 -3.67 -1.47 15.66
C PRO A 49 -4.62 -2.36 14.84
N TRP A 50 -4.46 -2.40 13.52
CA TRP A 50 -5.24 -3.27 12.63
C TRP A 50 -4.85 -4.73 12.81
N ALA A 51 -3.56 -5.02 12.90
CA ALA A 51 -3.06 -6.36 13.14
C ALA A 51 -3.65 -6.94 14.44
N ALA A 52 -3.62 -6.16 15.53
CA ALA A 52 -4.22 -6.55 16.81
C ALA A 52 -5.74 -6.83 16.68
N LEU A 53 -6.49 -5.96 15.99
CA LEU A 53 -7.93 -6.14 15.77
C LEU A 53 -8.24 -7.43 14.99
N PHE A 54 -7.46 -7.74 13.95
CA PHE A 54 -7.65 -8.94 13.16
C PHE A 54 -7.23 -10.20 13.93
N GLU A 55 -6.19 -10.13 14.75
CA GLU A 55 -5.79 -11.24 15.64
C GLU A 55 -6.84 -11.51 16.70
N GLU A 56 -7.43 -10.50 17.33
CA GLU A 56 -8.59 -10.63 18.22
C GLU A 56 -9.79 -11.29 17.51
N ALA A 57 -9.91 -11.09 16.19
CA ALA A 57 -10.95 -11.68 15.36
C ALA A 57 -10.66 -13.11 14.89
N GLY A 58 -9.50 -13.71 15.28
CA GLY A 58 -9.12 -15.07 14.97
C GLY A 58 -8.31 -15.26 13.69
N TYR A 59 -7.77 -14.19 13.12
CA TYR A 59 -6.82 -14.21 12.01
C TYR A 59 -5.37 -14.24 12.52
N VAL A 60 -4.42 -14.45 11.64
CA VAL A 60 -3.00 -14.25 11.93
C VAL A 60 -2.47 -13.14 11.02
N ALA A 61 -2.01 -12.04 11.63
CA ALA A 61 -1.56 -10.86 10.91
C ALA A 61 -0.08 -10.95 10.52
N LEU A 62 0.22 -10.53 9.29
CA LEU A 62 1.56 -10.28 8.79
C LEU A 62 1.65 -8.82 8.32
N THR A 63 2.68 -8.13 8.75
CA THR A 63 2.96 -6.74 8.38
C THR A 63 4.36 -6.65 7.75
N PRO A 64 4.52 -7.12 6.48
CA PRO A 64 5.82 -7.14 5.84
C PRO A 64 6.39 -5.73 5.64
N ASP A 65 7.72 -5.67 5.63
CA ASP A 65 8.48 -4.49 5.23
C ASP A 65 8.41 -4.30 3.70
N TRP A 66 8.65 -3.10 3.23
CA TRP A 66 9.17 -2.95 1.89
C TRP A 66 10.66 -3.35 1.90
N PRO A 67 11.22 -3.78 0.75
CA PRO A 67 12.64 -4.16 0.72
C PRO A 67 13.54 -3.08 1.36
N ASP A 68 14.37 -3.47 2.32
CA ASP A 68 15.28 -2.62 3.10
C ASP A 68 14.59 -1.49 3.90
N ASP A 69 13.34 -1.65 4.31
CA ASP A 69 12.72 -0.70 5.22
C ASP A 69 13.49 -0.69 6.57
N PRO A 70 13.73 0.48 7.13
CA PRO A 70 14.31 0.61 8.45
C PRO A 70 13.38 0.07 9.54
N GLU A 71 13.99 -0.43 10.63
CA GLU A 71 13.26 -1.05 11.75
C GLU A 71 12.37 -0.09 12.56
N SER A 72 12.60 1.23 12.44
CA SER A 72 11.81 2.24 13.15
C SER A 72 11.74 3.57 12.40
N VAL A 73 10.78 4.41 12.80
CA VAL A 73 10.60 5.77 12.26
C VAL A 73 11.84 6.63 12.53
N GLU A 74 12.48 6.46 13.68
CA GLU A 74 13.67 7.20 14.06
C GLU A 74 14.85 6.85 13.14
N VAL A 75 15.06 5.57 12.86
CA VAL A 75 16.12 5.10 11.94
C VAL A 75 15.81 5.56 10.51
N ALA A 76 14.56 5.44 10.07
CA ALA A 76 14.13 5.89 8.75
C ALA A 76 14.36 7.40 8.53
N ARG A 77 14.17 8.21 9.57
CA ARG A 77 14.43 9.66 9.52
C ARG A 77 15.90 10.01 9.54
N ALA A 78 16.72 9.21 10.24
CA ALA A 78 18.16 9.39 10.27
C ALA A 78 18.82 9.05 8.92
N GLU A 79 18.28 8.04 8.22
CA GLU A 79 18.83 7.52 6.95
C GLU A 79 17.77 7.48 5.82
N PRO A 80 17.16 8.62 5.45
CA PRO A 80 15.99 8.63 4.54
C PRO A 80 16.29 8.09 3.14
N GLU A 81 17.52 8.17 2.66
CA GLU A 81 17.90 7.74 1.31
C GLU A 81 17.85 6.20 1.13
N VAL A 82 17.77 5.42 2.20
CA VAL A 82 17.51 3.96 2.13
C VAL A 82 16.16 3.70 1.47
N LEU A 83 15.19 4.58 1.68
CA LEU A 83 13.84 4.50 1.11
C LEU A 83 13.73 4.99 -0.34
N ALA A 84 14.80 5.61 -0.90
CA ALA A 84 14.73 6.40 -2.15
C ALA A 84 14.35 5.59 -3.41
N LYS A 85 14.76 4.35 -3.53
CA LYS A 85 14.83 3.63 -4.81
C LYS A 85 13.99 2.34 -4.86
N LYS A 86 12.91 2.28 -4.14
CA LYS A 86 11.99 1.14 -4.16
C LYS A 86 11.00 1.29 -5.31
N THR A 87 10.99 0.34 -6.26
CA THR A 87 10.01 0.31 -7.35
C THR A 87 8.76 -0.46 -6.93
N LEU A 88 7.62 -0.20 -7.59
CA LEU A 88 6.38 -0.94 -7.34
C LEU A 88 6.57 -2.44 -7.58
N LYS A 89 7.36 -2.81 -8.61
CA LYS A 89 7.65 -4.22 -8.91
C LYS A 89 8.46 -4.89 -7.81
N GLN A 90 9.50 -4.23 -7.29
CA GLN A 90 10.30 -4.79 -6.20
C GLN A 90 9.46 -5.09 -4.97
N VAL A 91 8.55 -4.17 -4.59
CA VAL A 91 7.66 -4.37 -3.45
C VAL A 91 6.60 -5.44 -3.72
N ALA A 92 6.03 -5.49 -4.94
CA ALA A 92 5.09 -6.53 -5.32
C ALA A 92 5.73 -7.93 -5.35
N ASP A 93 6.97 -8.02 -5.86
CA ASP A 93 7.73 -9.28 -5.91
C ASP A 93 8.05 -9.77 -4.48
N HIS A 94 8.50 -8.87 -3.60
CA HIS A 94 8.76 -9.17 -2.19
C HIS A 94 7.51 -9.65 -1.47
N SER A 95 6.39 -8.92 -1.62
CA SER A 95 5.09 -9.35 -1.06
C SER A 95 4.64 -10.72 -1.62
N THR A 96 4.92 -10.97 -2.91
CA THR A 96 4.62 -12.26 -3.54
C THR A 96 5.47 -13.39 -2.95
N GLU A 97 6.74 -13.14 -2.63
CA GLU A 97 7.63 -14.11 -1.99
C GLU A 97 7.11 -14.48 -0.59
N ILE A 98 6.73 -13.48 0.21
CA ILE A 98 6.14 -13.69 1.54
C ILE A 98 4.85 -14.51 1.44
N ILE A 99 3.93 -14.13 0.56
CA ILE A 99 2.67 -14.85 0.34
C ILE A 99 2.91 -16.28 -0.13
N SER A 100 3.94 -16.50 -0.93
CA SER A 100 4.29 -17.86 -1.42
C SER A 100 4.85 -18.76 -0.33
N GLY A 101 5.33 -18.20 0.78
CA GLY A 101 5.74 -18.94 1.98
C GLY A 101 4.58 -19.38 2.88
N LEU A 102 3.36 -18.90 2.62
CA LEU A 102 2.18 -19.25 3.43
C LEU A 102 1.51 -20.52 2.91
N ASP A 103 1.11 -21.41 3.82
CA ASP A 103 0.35 -22.64 3.50
C ASP A 103 -1.07 -22.32 3.02
N LYS A 104 -1.64 -21.18 3.43
CA LYS A 104 -2.97 -20.73 3.04
C LYS A 104 -2.88 -19.41 2.29
N LYS A 105 -3.69 -19.28 1.23
CA LYS A 105 -3.82 -18.00 0.51
C LYS A 105 -4.38 -16.92 1.45
N PRO A 106 -3.70 -15.78 1.65
CA PRO A 106 -4.10 -14.79 2.64
C PRO A 106 -5.23 -13.87 2.14
N ALA A 107 -5.90 -13.20 3.07
CA ALA A 107 -6.46 -11.89 2.77
C ALA A 107 -5.32 -10.88 2.63
N VAL A 108 -5.44 -9.91 1.72
CA VAL A 108 -4.45 -8.83 1.52
C VAL A 108 -5.15 -7.49 1.70
N ILE A 109 -4.63 -6.68 2.61
CA ILE A 109 -5.15 -5.33 2.91
C ILE A 109 -4.02 -4.34 2.67
N GLY A 110 -4.26 -3.31 1.87
CA GLY A 110 -3.25 -2.31 1.59
C GLY A 110 -3.82 -0.90 1.62
N HIS A 111 -2.98 0.07 2.00
CA HIS A 111 -3.33 1.49 2.03
C HIS A 111 -2.50 2.29 1.03
N SER A 112 -3.13 3.22 0.33
CA SER A 112 -2.46 4.12 -0.61
C SER A 112 -1.69 3.35 -1.70
N THR A 113 -0.37 3.51 -1.80
CA THR A 113 0.48 2.68 -2.67
C THR A 113 0.38 1.20 -2.30
N GLY A 114 0.28 0.87 -1.01
CA GLY A 114 -0.01 -0.50 -0.56
C GLY A 114 -1.36 -1.02 -1.04
N GLY A 115 -2.37 -0.14 -1.18
CA GLY A 115 -3.66 -0.46 -1.80
C GLY A 115 -3.53 -0.82 -3.28
N LEU A 116 -2.73 -0.06 -4.03
CA LEU A 116 -2.37 -0.42 -5.40
C LEU A 116 -1.63 -1.77 -5.47
N LEU A 117 -0.68 -2.01 -4.56
CA LEU A 117 0.04 -3.28 -4.49
C LEU A 117 -0.91 -4.45 -4.17
N ALA A 118 -1.86 -4.25 -3.26
CA ALA A 118 -2.91 -5.24 -2.98
C ALA A 118 -3.76 -5.55 -4.23
N GLU A 119 -4.13 -4.54 -5.02
CA GLU A 119 -4.82 -4.73 -6.30
C GLU A 119 -3.95 -5.47 -7.33
N ILE A 120 -2.63 -5.19 -7.38
CA ILE A 120 -1.68 -5.91 -8.24
C ILE A 120 -1.62 -7.39 -7.85
N LEU A 121 -1.47 -7.70 -6.56
CA LEU A 121 -1.44 -9.07 -6.03
C LEU A 121 -2.76 -9.81 -6.27
N ALA A 122 -3.90 -9.11 -6.12
CA ALA A 122 -5.21 -9.64 -6.48
C ALA A 122 -5.29 -10.02 -7.96
N GLY A 123 -4.84 -9.11 -8.85
CA GLY A 123 -4.76 -9.38 -10.29
C GLY A 123 -3.84 -10.54 -10.66
N GLN A 124 -2.85 -10.85 -9.83
CA GLN A 124 -1.98 -12.02 -9.95
C GLN A 124 -2.57 -13.30 -9.33
N GLY A 125 -3.78 -13.24 -8.73
CA GLY A 125 -4.40 -14.36 -8.05
C GLY A 125 -3.72 -14.74 -6.71
N ARG A 126 -2.98 -13.81 -6.08
CA ARG A 126 -2.20 -14.07 -4.86
C ARG A 126 -2.99 -13.91 -3.56
N SER A 127 -4.12 -13.24 -3.59
CA SER A 127 -4.99 -13.03 -2.42
C SER A 127 -6.29 -13.83 -2.52
N ALA A 128 -6.77 -14.36 -1.40
CA ALA A 128 -8.10 -14.96 -1.30
C ALA A 128 -9.20 -13.89 -1.28
N VAL A 129 -8.96 -12.81 -0.55
CA VAL A 129 -9.79 -11.59 -0.46
C VAL A 129 -8.87 -10.38 -0.44
N THR A 130 -9.28 -9.28 -1.04
CA THR A 130 -8.48 -8.03 -1.07
C THR A 130 -9.28 -6.85 -0.56
N VAL A 131 -8.65 -6.02 0.26
CA VAL A 131 -9.15 -4.70 0.64
C VAL A 131 -8.10 -3.64 0.26
N ALA A 132 -8.49 -2.71 -0.59
CA ALA A 132 -7.66 -1.60 -1.03
C ALA A 132 -8.22 -0.30 -0.45
N VAL A 133 -7.50 0.29 0.51
CA VAL A 133 -7.88 1.53 1.20
C VAL A 133 -7.17 2.70 0.53
N ASP A 134 -7.93 3.69 0.04
CA ASP A 134 -7.42 4.84 -0.71
C ASP A 134 -6.36 4.44 -1.77
N PRO A 135 -6.64 3.47 -2.68
CA PRO A 135 -5.61 2.85 -3.51
C PRO A 135 -4.98 3.80 -4.51
N GLY A 136 -3.65 3.71 -4.64
CA GLY A 136 -2.89 4.49 -5.61
C GLY A 136 -3.33 4.23 -7.06
N VAL A 137 -2.99 5.16 -7.95
CA VAL A 137 -3.39 5.13 -9.38
C VAL A 137 -2.69 4.01 -10.15
N PHE A 138 -3.46 3.21 -10.88
CA PHE A 138 -2.93 2.28 -11.88
C PHE A 138 -3.34 2.65 -13.31
N ARG A 139 -2.68 2.06 -14.30
CA ARG A 139 -2.91 2.32 -15.72
C ARG A 139 -4.37 2.12 -16.11
N GLY A 140 -4.96 3.19 -16.61
CA GLY A 140 -6.36 3.27 -17.07
C GLY A 140 -7.27 3.97 -16.06
N VAL A 141 -6.81 4.28 -14.86
CA VAL A 141 -7.47 5.22 -13.93
C VAL A 141 -7.04 6.62 -14.35
N LEU A 142 -7.96 7.37 -14.95
CA LEU A 142 -7.62 8.62 -15.64
C LEU A 142 -7.83 9.92 -14.84
N PRO A 143 -8.73 9.99 -13.81
CA PRO A 143 -8.96 11.24 -13.11
C PRO A 143 -7.67 11.80 -12.50
N LEU A 144 -7.48 13.12 -12.63
CA LEU A 144 -6.37 13.87 -12.05
C LEU A 144 -6.92 15.14 -11.38
N PRO A 145 -7.52 15.02 -10.18
CA PRO A 145 -8.08 16.14 -9.44
C PRO A 145 -7.04 17.20 -9.07
N LEU A 146 -7.49 18.46 -8.88
CA LEU A 146 -6.60 19.58 -8.52
C LEU A 146 -5.90 19.38 -7.18
N SER A 147 -6.53 18.67 -6.23
CA SER A 147 -5.91 18.36 -4.94
C SER A 147 -4.66 17.49 -5.12
N VAL A 148 -4.71 16.49 -6.00
CA VAL A 148 -3.57 15.63 -6.34
C VAL A 148 -2.45 16.46 -6.98
N LEU A 149 -2.80 17.32 -7.94
CA LEU A 149 -1.81 18.20 -8.58
C LEU A 149 -1.13 19.13 -7.56
N ARG A 150 -1.87 19.63 -6.58
CA ARG A 150 -1.32 20.45 -5.51
C ARG A 150 -0.47 19.65 -4.53
N GLY A 151 -0.90 18.46 -4.13
CA GLY A 151 -0.21 17.62 -3.13
C GLY A 151 1.07 16.97 -3.67
N VAL A 152 0.98 16.24 -4.76
CA VAL A 152 2.10 15.46 -5.30
C VAL A 152 2.68 16.01 -6.60
N GLY A 153 1.98 16.92 -7.29
CA GLY A 153 2.44 17.53 -8.55
C GLY A 153 3.85 18.09 -8.50
N PRO A 154 4.25 18.88 -7.47
CA PRO A 154 5.61 19.41 -7.37
C PRO A 154 6.70 18.34 -7.42
N PHE A 155 6.42 17.14 -6.88
CA PHE A 155 7.36 16.01 -6.92
C PHE A 155 7.37 15.36 -8.31
N LEU A 156 6.23 15.25 -8.97
CA LEU A 156 6.12 14.59 -10.28
C LEU A 156 6.82 15.38 -11.40
N ILE A 157 6.81 16.69 -11.34
CA ILE A 157 7.47 17.55 -12.35
C ILE A 157 8.97 17.73 -12.11
N ASN A 158 9.48 17.43 -10.93
CA ASN A 158 10.89 17.53 -10.61
C ASN A 158 11.64 16.24 -11.02
N PRO A 159 12.54 16.28 -12.02
CA PRO A 159 13.24 15.10 -12.49
C PRO A 159 14.16 14.45 -11.44
N ARG A 160 14.57 15.21 -10.42
CA ARG A 160 15.41 14.69 -9.32
C ARG A 160 14.64 13.81 -8.36
N THR A 161 13.31 13.90 -8.30
CA THR A 161 12.44 13.08 -7.45
C THR A 161 12.70 11.59 -7.66
N ARG A 162 12.89 11.17 -8.90
CA ARG A 162 13.04 9.75 -9.26
C ARG A 162 14.20 9.03 -8.59
N GLY A 163 15.24 9.75 -8.19
CA GLY A 163 16.43 9.16 -7.57
C GLY A 163 16.58 9.45 -6.07
N LYS A 164 15.57 10.06 -5.45
CA LYS A 164 15.61 10.57 -4.09
C LYS A 164 14.52 10.00 -3.20
N ALA A 165 14.79 10.00 -1.91
CA ALA A 165 13.76 9.93 -0.89
C ALA A 165 13.01 11.26 -0.80
N ILE A 166 11.69 11.20 -0.67
CA ILE A 166 10.81 12.38 -0.63
C ILE A 166 10.19 12.49 0.76
N THR A 167 10.57 13.51 1.48
CA THR A 167 10.00 13.87 2.78
C THR A 167 8.99 14.99 2.59
N LEU A 168 7.79 14.85 3.13
CA LEU A 168 6.81 15.93 3.18
C LEU A 168 7.13 16.87 4.34
N SER A 169 6.99 18.18 4.14
CA SER A 169 6.89 19.10 5.26
C SER A 169 5.56 18.84 6.01
N PHE A 170 5.45 19.34 7.26
CA PHE A 170 4.19 19.25 8.00
C PHE A 170 3.01 19.86 7.23
N ASP A 171 3.19 21.04 6.62
CA ASP A 171 2.13 21.67 5.81
C ASP A 171 1.71 20.81 4.61
N GLN A 172 2.66 20.12 3.96
CA GLN A 172 2.38 19.21 2.84
C GLN A 172 1.65 17.96 3.34
N PHE A 173 2.07 17.39 4.47
CA PHE A 173 1.42 16.26 5.11
C PHE A 173 0.00 16.63 5.57
N ARG A 174 -0.15 17.78 6.24
CA ARG A 174 -1.44 18.30 6.65
C ARG A 174 -2.41 18.48 5.48
N TYR A 175 -1.93 19.05 4.38
CA TYR A 175 -2.76 19.21 3.19
C TYR A 175 -3.15 17.88 2.54
N SER A 176 -2.20 16.96 2.39
CA SER A 176 -2.38 15.74 1.59
C SER A 176 -2.99 14.60 2.39
N TRP A 177 -2.65 14.46 3.66
CA TRP A 177 -2.99 13.31 4.50
C TRP A 177 -4.06 13.62 5.53
N THR A 178 -3.86 14.70 6.29
CA THR A 178 -4.62 15.00 7.52
C THR A 178 -5.51 16.24 7.37
N ASN A 179 -5.90 16.56 6.15
CA ASN A 179 -6.73 17.73 5.83
C ASN A 179 -8.14 17.70 6.45
N ALA A 180 -8.58 16.54 6.94
CA ALA A 180 -9.87 16.35 7.61
C ALA A 180 -9.75 16.34 9.17
N LEU A 181 -8.53 16.48 9.72
CA LEU A 181 -8.23 16.43 11.14
C LEU A 181 -7.94 17.84 11.68
N ASP A 182 -7.97 17.99 12.99
CA ASP A 182 -7.42 19.18 13.65
C ASP A 182 -5.88 19.18 13.58
N GLU A 183 -5.26 20.29 14.00
CA GLU A 183 -3.82 20.48 13.86
C GLU A 183 -3.03 19.66 14.85
N ASP A 184 -3.56 19.47 16.07
CA ASP A 184 -2.88 18.74 17.13
C ASP A 184 -2.80 17.25 16.77
N GLU A 185 -3.90 16.63 16.32
CA GLU A 185 -3.89 15.25 15.83
C GLU A 185 -3.03 15.09 14.58
N ALA A 186 -3.10 16.06 13.64
CA ALA A 186 -2.26 16.04 12.45
C ALA A 186 -0.76 16.05 12.79
N MET A 187 -0.34 16.82 13.79
CA MET A 187 1.04 16.88 14.27
C MET A 187 1.45 15.57 14.95
N GLU A 188 0.58 15.03 15.80
CA GLU A 188 0.83 13.73 16.45
C GLU A 188 1.07 12.61 15.43
N LEU A 189 0.24 12.53 14.39
CA LEU A 189 0.39 11.53 13.32
C LEU A 189 1.65 11.76 12.49
N TYR A 190 1.98 13.03 12.19
CA TYR A 190 3.22 13.37 11.50
C TYR A 190 4.45 12.94 12.31
N ASP A 191 4.47 13.24 13.60
CA ASP A 191 5.59 12.90 14.49
C ASP A 191 5.70 11.38 14.72
N LYS A 192 4.58 10.68 14.76
CA LYS A 192 4.56 9.25 15.05
C LYS A 192 4.89 8.38 13.85
N PHE A 193 4.38 8.72 12.66
CA PHE A 193 4.38 7.80 11.52
C PHE A 193 5.15 8.28 10.30
N HIS A 194 5.25 9.60 10.07
CA HIS A 194 5.77 10.11 8.80
C HIS A 194 7.27 9.80 8.64
N VAL A 195 7.62 9.14 7.54
CA VAL A 195 8.98 8.88 7.07
C VAL A 195 9.13 9.34 5.61
N ALA A 196 10.34 9.30 5.08
CA ALA A 196 10.56 9.56 3.66
C ALA A 196 9.95 8.45 2.78
N ALA A 197 9.66 8.75 1.54
CA ALA A 197 9.07 7.82 0.58
C ALA A 197 9.90 7.68 -0.69
N SER A 198 9.75 6.55 -1.39
CA SER A 198 10.41 6.31 -2.67
C SER A 198 9.91 7.25 -3.76
N GLY A 199 10.79 8.10 -4.27
CA GLY A 199 10.49 8.94 -5.41
C GLY A 199 10.25 8.16 -6.71
N ILE A 200 10.84 6.98 -6.86
CA ILE A 200 10.59 6.11 -8.03
C ILE A 200 9.14 5.64 -8.03
N SER A 201 8.66 5.06 -6.93
CA SER A 201 7.28 4.57 -6.84
C SER A 201 6.26 5.68 -7.06
N LEU A 202 6.50 6.88 -6.49
CA LEU A 202 5.66 8.05 -6.71
C LEU A 202 5.59 8.43 -8.19
N VAL A 203 6.73 8.48 -8.87
CA VAL A 203 6.81 8.81 -10.30
C VAL A 203 6.18 7.71 -11.16
N GLN A 204 6.31 6.43 -10.80
CA GLN A 204 5.69 5.31 -11.50
C GLN A 204 4.16 5.42 -11.49
N MET A 205 3.55 5.75 -10.35
CA MET A 205 2.11 6.00 -10.24
C MET A 205 1.70 7.24 -11.03
N GLY A 206 2.41 8.36 -10.89
CA GLY A 206 2.11 9.59 -11.62
C GLY A 206 2.18 9.43 -13.14
N ASN A 207 3.03 8.54 -13.64
CA ASN A 207 3.21 8.25 -15.06
C ASN A 207 2.47 6.98 -15.53
N ALA A 208 1.61 6.38 -14.72
CA ALA A 208 0.95 5.12 -15.00
C ALA A 208 0.22 5.10 -16.35
N ASN A 209 -0.39 6.21 -16.74
CA ASN A 209 -1.15 6.34 -17.98
C ASN A 209 -0.31 6.77 -19.21
N ILE A 210 0.90 7.28 -18.99
CA ILE A 210 1.79 7.79 -20.04
C ILE A 210 2.81 6.72 -20.45
N ASN A 211 3.34 5.98 -19.45
CA ASN A 211 4.36 4.95 -19.68
C ASN A 211 3.70 3.61 -20.08
N PRO A 212 3.89 3.11 -21.31
CA PRO A 212 3.34 1.82 -21.73
C PRO A 212 3.91 0.61 -20.97
N TRP A 213 5.11 0.74 -20.40
CA TRP A 213 5.78 -0.29 -19.59
C TRP A 213 5.66 -0.04 -18.09
N THR A 214 4.62 0.68 -17.66
CA THR A 214 4.42 1.01 -16.25
C THR A 214 4.29 -0.25 -15.39
N GLU A 215 4.92 -0.22 -14.21
CA GLU A 215 4.72 -1.23 -13.15
C GLU A 215 3.40 -0.99 -12.39
N ALA A 216 2.86 0.24 -12.41
CA ALA A 216 1.54 0.55 -11.89
C ALA A 216 0.43 0.00 -12.82
N LYS A 217 0.37 -1.32 -12.96
CA LYS A 217 -0.56 -2.04 -13.83
C LYS A 217 -1.21 -3.20 -13.07
N VAL A 218 -2.53 -3.24 -13.12
CA VAL A 218 -3.35 -4.30 -12.50
C VAL A 218 -3.96 -5.17 -13.60
N ASP A 219 -3.85 -6.49 -13.47
CA ASP A 219 -4.61 -7.41 -14.30
C ASP A 219 -6.04 -7.53 -13.78
N ILE A 220 -6.91 -6.70 -14.32
CA ILE A 220 -8.34 -6.68 -13.96
C ILE A 220 -9.13 -7.83 -14.59
N ASN A 221 -8.53 -8.62 -15.48
CA ASN A 221 -9.24 -9.68 -16.22
C ASN A 221 -8.97 -11.08 -15.65
N ASN A 222 -8.03 -11.23 -14.71
CA ASN A 222 -7.75 -12.53 -14.11
C ASN A 222 -9.01 -13.08 -13.42
N PRO A 223 -9.58 -14.21 -13.87
CA PRO A 223 -10.77 -14.79 -13.27
C PRO A 223 -10.53 -15.35 -11.85
N GLU A 224 -9.27 -15.59 -11.49
CA GLU A 224 -8.87 -16.07 -10.16
C GLU A 224 -8.67 -14.92 -9.16
N ARG A 225 -8.86 -13.68 -9.58
CA ARG A 225 -8.91 -12.55 -8.66
C ARG A 225 -10.05 -12.74 -7.68
N GLY A 226 -9.75 -12.91 -6.40
CA GLY A 226 -10.72 -13.02 -5.32
C GLY A 226 -11.61 -11.78 -5.19
N PRO A 227 -12.57 -11.76 -4.23
CA PRO A 227 -13.34 -10.59 -3.87
C PRO A 227 -12.46 -9.38 -3.56
N LEU A 228 -12.89 -8.20 -4.00
CA LEU A 228 -12.20 -6.92 -3.80
C LEU A 228 -13.14 -5.89 -3.21
N LEU A 229 -12.73 -5.27 -2.10
CA LEU A 229 -13.32 -4.06 -1.55
C LEU A 229 -12.37 -2.88 -1.75
N ILE A 230 -12.88 -1.78 -2.27
CA ILE A 230 -12.20 -0.49 -2.25
C ILE A 230 -12.86 0.36 -1.15
N ILE A 231 -12.07 0.93 -0.26
CA ILE A 231 -12.50 1.90 0.75
C ILE A 231 -11.84 3.22 0.44
N ASP A 232 -12.58 4.33 0.52
CA ASP A 232 -12.02 5.64 0.19
C ASP A 232 -12.60 6.74 1.10
N GLY A 233 -11.72 7.65 1.54
CA GLY A 233 -12.10 8.80 2.35
C GLY A 233 -12.78 9.90 1.51
N GLU A 234 -13.95 10.35 1.93
CA GLU A 234 -14.71 11.38 1.21
C GLU A 234 -13.91 12.67 0.95
N LYS A 235 -13.03 13.04 1.90
CA LYS A 235 -12.22 14.27 1.86
C LYS A 235 -10.77 14.03 1.48
N ASP A 236 -10.42 12.86 0.98
CA ASP A 236 -9.06 12.55 0.61
C ASP A 236 -8.54 13.50 -0.48
N HIS A 237 -7.40 14.16 -0.21
CA HIS A 237 -6.71 15.02 -1.16
C HIS A 237 -5.64 14.30 -1.97
N THR A 238 -5.17 13.14 -1.50
CA THR A 238 -4.12 12.33 -2.16
C THR A 238 -4.73 11.38 -3.18
N VAL A 239 -5.76 10.63 -2.77
CA VAL A 239 -6.55 9.75 -3.63
C VAL A 239 -8.04 10.15 -3.53
N PRO A 240 -8.45 11.26 -4.13
CA PRO A 240 -9.85 11.69 -4.07
C PRO A 240 -10.81 10.66 -4.66
N TRP A 241 -12.04 10.65 -4.15
CA TRP A 241 -13.12 9.74 -4.58
C TRP A 241 -13.21 9.50 -6.09
N ALA A 242 -12.92 10.51 -6.91
CA ALA A 242 -12.95 10.36 -8.37
C ALA A 242 -11.94 9.33 -8.88
N ILE A 243 -10.81 9.17 -8.19
CA ILE A 243 -9.79 8.16 -8.49
C ILE A 243 -10.25 6.78 -8.05
N ALA A 244 -10.71 6.64 -6.80
CA ALA A 244 -11.22 5.37 -6.26
C ALA A 244 -12.43 4.84 -7.05
N ASP A 245 -13.39 5.71 -7.40
CA ASP A 245 -14.54 5.37 -8.23
C ASP A 245 -14.14 4.92 -9.65
N ALA A 246 -13.13 5.57 -10.24
CA ALA A 246 -12.61 5.17 -11.55
C ALA A 246 -11.86 3.81 -11.47
N ALA A 247 -11.10 3.55 -10.40
CA ALA A 247 -10.48 2.26 -10.12
C ALA A 247 -11.56 1.18 -9.95
N TYR A 248 -12.57 1.44 -9.13
CA TYR A 248 -13.73 0.55 -8.94
C TYR A 248 -14.43 0.20 -10.27
N LYS A 249 -14.74 1.20 -11.09
CA LYS A 249 -15.40 0.98 -12.40
C LYS A 249 -14.57 0.10 -13.33
N ARG A 250 -13.26 0.14 -13.22
CA ARG A 250 -12.38 -0.76 -13.97
C ARG A 250 -12.36 -2.15 -13.37
N GLN A 251 -12.18 -2.27 -12.07
CA GLN A 251 -12.15 -3.53 -11.33
C GLN A 251 -13.47 -4.30 -11.43
N LYS A 252 -14.60 -3.59 -11.46
CA LYS A 252 -15.95 -4.17 -11.62
C LYS A 252 -16.16 -4.89 -12.97
N ARG A 253 -15.27 -4.74 -13.93
CA ARG A 253 -15.30 -5.53 -15.18
C ARG A 253 -14.89 -6.98 -14.96
N ASN A 254 -14.19 -7.27 -13.88
CA ASN A 254 -13.91 -8.63 -13.44
C ASN A 254 -15.20 -9.32 -13.00
N PRO A 255 -15.42 -10.62 -13.31
CA PRO A 255 -16.61 -11.35 -12.87
C PRO A 255 -16.68 -11.56 -11.35
N GLY A 256 -15.55 -11.46 -10.64
CA GLY A 256 -15.50 -11.58 -9.19
C GLY A 256 -16.16 -10.39 -8.47
N VAL A 257 -16.56 -10.61 -7.22
CA VAL A 257 -17.16 -9.58 -6.38
C VAL A 257 -16.26 -8.36 -6.30
N THR A 258 -16.82 -7.18 -6.55
CA THR A 258 -16.13 -5.89 -6.42
C THR A 258 -17.07 -4.90 -5.76
N GLU A 259 -16.69 -4.38 -4.63
CA GLU A 259 -17.45 -3.40 -3.84
C GLU A 259 -16.63 -2.14 -3.59
N ILE A 260 -17.30 -1.04 -3.30
CA ILE A 260 -16.68 0.23 -2.93
C ILE A 260 -17.46 0.87 -1.80
N VAL A 261 -16.76 1.41 -0.82
CA VAL A 261 -17.31 2.14 0.32
C VAL A 261 -16.64 3.51 0.40
N LYS A 262 -17.45 4.56 0.55
CA LYS A 262 -16.99 5.91 0.86
C LYS A 262 -17.18 6.17 2.35
N VAL A 263 -16.08 6.51 3.03
CA VAL A 263 -16.10 6.85 4.46
C VAL A 263 -16.28 8.37 4.60
N PRO A 264 -17.41 8.83 5.15
CA PRO A 264 -17.71 10.26 5.20
C PRO A 264 -16.74 11.01 6.12
N ASN A 265 -16.44 12.25 5.74
CA ASN A 265 -15.59 13.18 6.50
C ASN A 265 -14.15 12.72 6.78
N ARG A 266 -13.63 11.69 6.10
CA ARG A 266 -12.27 11.17 6.29
C ARG A 266 -11.33 11.60 5.17
N GLY A 267 -10.08 11.87 5.52
CA GLY A 267 -8.97 12.14 4.61
C GLY A 267 -8.11 10.90 4.38
N HIS A 268 -6.92 11.09 3.82
CA HIS A 268 -5.99 9.99 3.47
C HIS A 268 -5.40 9.25 4.69
N SER A 269 -5.48 9.85 5.90
CA SER A 269 -4.98 9.25 7.15
C SER A 269 -5.94 8.24 7.80
N LEU A 270 -7.05 7.88 7.14
CA LEU A 270 -8.14 7.10 7.73
C LEU A 270 -7.72 5.72 8.28
N THR A 271 -6.55 5.21 7.94
CA THR A 271 -6.01 3.97 8.50
C THR A 271 -5.26 4.16 9.82
N ILE A 272 -4.85 5.39 10.14
CA ILE A 272 -3.99 5.70 11.31
C ILE A 272 -4.54 6.77 12.23
N ASP A 273 -5.58 7.54 11.82
CA ASP A 273 -6.19 8.59 12.63
C ASP A 273 -7.17 8.03 13.69
N HIS A 274 -7.75 8.90 14.53
CA HIS A 274 -8.64 8.50 15.63
C HIS A 274 -9.78 7.57 15.23
N GLY A 275 -10.23 7.59 13.98
CA GLY A 275 -11.33 6.75 13.48
C GLY A 275 -10.88 5.51 12.71
N TRP A 276 -9.61 5.12 12.78
CA TRP A 276 -9.08 3.94 12.08
C TRP A 276 -9.89 2.67 12.34
N ARG A 277 -10.42 2.50 13.55
CA ARG A 277 -11.18 1.31 13.95
C ARG A 277 -12.43 1.11 13.10
N GLU A 278 -13.19 2.16 12.79
CA GLU A 278 -14.36 2.09 11.92
C GLU A 278 -13.99 1.53 10.54
N VAL A 279 -12.91 2.03 9.97
CA VAL A 279 -12.40 1.58 8.66
C VAL A 279 -11.93 0.12 8.72
N ALA A 280 -11.24 -0.25 9.79
CA ALA A 280 -10.77 -1.61 10.03
C ALA A 280 -11.94 -2.60 10.19
N GLU A 281 -13.00 -2.21 10.86
CA GLU A 281 -14.22 -3.02 11.03
C GLU A 281 -14.97 -3.24 9.71
N ILE A 282 -15.01 -2.21 8.82
CA ILE A 282 -15.53 -2.36 7.45
C ILE A 282 -14.71 -3.41 6.68
N ALA A 283 -13.39 -3.32 6.74
CA ALA A 283 -12.48 -4.26 6.09
C ALA A 283 -12.65 -5.68 6.66
N LEU A 284 -12.68 -5.83 7.99
CA LEU A 284 -12.87 -7.09 8.68
C LEU A 284 -14.22 -7.75 8.33
N ALA A 285 -15.30 -6.97 8.31
CA ALA A 285 -16.62 -7.45 7.92
C ALA A 285 -16.64 -7.99 6.48
N PHE A 286 -15.93 -7.32 5.57
CA PHE A 286 -15.81 -7.79 4.19
C PHE A 286 -15.00 -9.08 4.12
N VAL A 287 -13.83 -9.14 4.77
CA VAL A 287 -12.98 -10.34 4.79
C VAL A 287 -13.73 -11.55 5.34
N ARG A 288 -14.49 -11.40 6.43
CA ARG A 288 -15.30 -12.46 7.04
C ARG A 288 -16.38 -13.07 6.14
N ARG A 289 -16.81 -12.37 5.12
CA ARG A 289 -17.84 -12.87 4.18
C ARG A 289 -17.31 -13.95 3.24
N PHE A 290 -15.99 -14.06 3.10
CA PHE A 290 -15.32 -14.91 2.11
C PHE A 290 -14.29 -15.86 2.71
N HIS A 291 -14.23 -15.91 4.06
CA HIS A 291 -13.34 -16.82 4.82
C HIS A 291 -14.11 -17.58 5.89
#